data_e677b956de22d43b80ce18d4937d2d9b
#
_entry.id   e677b956de22d43b80ce18d4937d2d9b
#
_cell.length_a   1.000
_cell.length_b   1.000
_cell.length_c   1.000
_cell.angle_alpha   90.00
_cell.angle_beta   90.00
_cell.angle_gamma   90.00
#
_symmetry.space_group_name_H-M   'P 1'
#
loop_
_entity.id
_entity.type
_entity.pdbx_description
1 polymer ?
#
loop_
_entity_poly.entity_id
_entity_poly.type
_entity_poly.pdbx_seq_one_letter_code
_entity_poly.pdbx_strand_id
1 'polypeptide(L)'
;MDYQLVPMDKSHLKEVAELDKALFTRPWSADSWESELYNDTVSLVVAEDPDGGVLGYGVLGVILDEGCLEKIAVRPDCRRKGVAQAILGSFLRYGEEHLAYIGLEVREDNSPALALYEKNGFTAVGRRKNYYAEVHKDAILMDKVFREVTP
;
A
#
# COMPACT_ATOMS: atom_id res chain seq x y z
N MET A 1 -10.49 -8.99 16.38
CA MET A 1 -10.78 -7.56 16.09
C MET A 1 -11.68 -7.51 14.86
N ASP A 2 -12.81 -6.85 15.00
CA ASP A 2 -13.76 -6.73 13.90
C ASP A 2 -13.40 -5.54 13.03
N TYR A 3 -13.36 -5.77 11.72
CA TYR A 3 -13.19 -4.71 10.74
C TYR A 3 -13.68 -5.21 9.39
N GLN A 4 -13.89 -4.28 8.48
CA GLN A 4 -14.17 -4.61 7.09
C GLN A 4 -13.37 -3.69 6.17
N LEU A 5 -13.08 -4.19 4.98
CA LEU A 5 -12.42 -3.40 3.94
C LEU A 5 -13.49 -2.63 3.17
N VAL A 6 -13.33 -1.33 3.09
CA VAL A 6 -14.28 -0.44 2.40
C VAL A 6 -13.52 0.53 1.50
N PRO A 7 -14.16 1.05 0.44
CA PRO A 7 -13.55 2.13 -0.33
C PRO A 7 -13.33 3.35 0.56
N MET A 8 -12.20 4.01 0.40
CA MET A 8 -11.91 5.24 1.13
C MET A 8 -12.85 6.36 0.67
N ASP A 9 -13.37 7.14 1.62
CA ASP A 9 -14.19 8.31 1.33
C ASP A 9 -13.75 9.49 2.18
N LYS A 10 -14.46 10.62 2.06
CA LYS A 10 -14.09 11.84 2.78
C LYS A 10 -14.06 11.68 4.29
N SER A 11 -14.89 10.79 4.84
CA SER A 11 -14.96 10.58 6.30
C SER A 11 -13.67 9.97 6.86
N HIS A 12 -12.85 9.34 6.04
CA HIS A 12 -11.60 8.71 6.44
C HIS A 12 -10.39 9.63 6.35
N LEU A 13 -10.48 10.72 5.58
CA LEU A 13 -9.30 11.50 5.18
C LEU A 13 -8.49 12.05 6.35
N LYS A 14 -9.14 12.53 7.38
CA LYS A 14 -8.43 13.12 8.53
C LYS A 14 -7.55 12.07 9.22
N GLU A 15 -8.13 10.92 9.55
CA GLU A 15 -7.39 9.84 10.21
C GLU A 15 -6.30 9.26 9.32
N VAL A 16 -6.58 9.09 8.01
CA VAL A 16 -5.60 8.58 7.04
C VAL A 16 -4.41 9.55 6.94
N ALA A 17 -4.66 10.84 6.80
CA ALA A 17 -3.59 11.83 6.68
C ALA A 17 -2.73 11.89 7.96
N GLU A 18 -3.36 11.81 9.13
CA GLU A 18 -2.65 11.79 10.40
C GLU A 18 -1.76 10.54 10.54
N LEU A 19 -2.30 9.38 10.17
CA LEU A 19 -1.57 8.11 10.22
C LEU A 19 -0.42 8.09 9.21
N ASP A 20 -0.66 8.61 8.02
CA ASP A 20 0.35 8.70 6.96
C ASP A 20 1.54 9.57 7.42
N LYS A 21 1.25 10.72 8.02
CA LYS A 21 2.25 11.63 8.56
C LYS A 21 3.09 10.97 9.67
N ALA A 22 2.47 10.14 10.48
CA ALA A 22 3.15 9.46 11.58
C ALA A 22 4.05 8.31 11.10
N LEU A 23 3.67 7.61 10.02
CA LEU A 23 4.30 6.35 9.62
C LEU A 23 5.23 6.43 8.42
N PHE A 24 5.06 7.40 7.53
CA PHE A 24 5.84 7.45 6.29
C PHE A 24 6.90 8.54 6.30
N THR A 25 8.05 8.23 5.69
CA THR A 25 9.14 9.20 5.49
C THR A 25 8.67 10.36 4.60
N ARG A 26 7.82 10.05 3.62
CA ARG A 26 7.27 11.02 2.67
C ARG A 26 5.75 10.95 2.67
N PRO A 27 5.11 11.52 3.70
CA PRO A 27 3.65 11.49 3.78
C PRO A 27 3.02 12.38 2.71
N TRP A 28 1.80 12.03 2.29
CA TRP A 28 1.02 12.88 1.39
C TRP A 28 0.32 13.97 2.19
N SER A 29 0.19 15.14 1.58
CA SER A 29 -0.57 16.24 2.17
C SER A 29 -2.08 15.90 2.21
N ALA A 30 -2.82 16.61 3.05
CA ALA A 30 -4.28 16.45 3.10
C ALA A 30 -4.91 16.73 1.73
N ASP A 31 -4.41 17.74 1.01
CA ASP A 31 -4.90 18.06 -0.34
C ASP A 31 -4.62 16.95 -1.34
N SER A 32 -3.45 16.32 -1.25
CA SER A 32 -3.12 15.18 -2.10
C SER A 32 -4.04 13.99 -1.84
N TRP A 33 -4.31 13.69 -0.57
CA TRP A 33 -5.26 12.63 -0.22
C TRP A 33 -6.65 12.89 -0.77
N GLU A 34 -7.12 14.12 -0.66
CA GLU A 34 -8.43 14.50 -1.20
C GLU A 34 -8.47 14.36 -2.72
N SER A 35 -7.43 14.81 -3.42
CA SER A 35 -7.32 14.67 -4.88
C SER A 35 -7.38 13.22 -5.33
N GLU A 36 -6.75 12.32 -4.58
CA GLU A 36 -6.72 10.90 -4.95
C GLU A 36 -8.10 10.24 -4.89
N LEU A 37 -9.03 10.76 -4.09
CA LEU A 37 -10.41 10.23 -4.07
C LEU A 37 -11.10 10.35 -5.42
N TYR A 38 -10.67 11.29 -6.26
CA TYR A 38 -11.26 11.55 -7.57
C TYR A 38 -10.39 11.02 -8.72
N ASN A 39 -9.31 10.31 -8.42
CA ASN A 39 -8.40 9.77 -9.41
C ASN A 39 -8.86 8.36 -9.82
N ASP A 40 -9.29 8.22 -11.07
CA ASP A 40 -9.80 6.95 -11.60
C ASP A 40 -8.74 5.87 -11.75
N THR A 41 -7.45 6.23 -11.65
CA THR A 41 -6.35 5.26 -11.82
C THR A 41 -5.87 4.67 -10.51
N VAL A 42 -6.46 5.04 -9.37
CA VAL A 42 -6.08 4.49 -8.08
C VAL A 42 -7.25 3.82 -7.38
N SER A 43 -6.94 2.77 -6.64
CA SER A 43 -7.86 2.11 -5.72
C SER A 43 -7.41 2.44 -4.30
N LEU A 44 -8.31 3.05 -3.54
CA LEU A 44 -8.06 3.46 -2.16
C LEU A 44 -8.95 2.63 -1.25
N VAL A 45 -8.33 1.86 -0.36
CA VAL A 45 -9.04 0.92 0.53
C VAL A 45 -8.72 1.27 1.99
N VAL A 46 -9.73 1.21 2.83
CA VAL A 46 -9.60 1.41 4.28
C VAL A 46 -10.08 0.16 5.00
N ALA A 47 -9.35 -0.26 6.02
CA ALA A 47 -9.84 -1.21 7.00
C ALA A 47 -10.53 -0.40 8.09
N GLU A 48 -11.84 -0.55 8.18
CA GLU A 48 -12.70 0.27 9.02
C GLU A 48 -13.26 -0.57 10.16
N ASP A 49 -13.17 -0.06 11.39
CA ASP A 49 -13.80 -0.72 12.53
C ASP A 49 -15.31 -0.46 12.56
N PRO A 50 -16.08 -1.15 13.43
CA PRO A 50 -17.54 -0.95 13.48
C PRO A 50 -17.97 0.48 13.78
N ASP A 51 -17.14 1.30 14.40
CA ASP A 51 -17.42 2.70 14.72
C ASP A 51 -16.97 3.66 13.61
N GLY A 52 -16.47 3.15 12.52
CA GLY A 52 -16.00 3.96 11.40
C GLY A 52 -14.54 4.41 11.51
N GLY A 53 -13.82 3.96 12.52
CA GLY A 53 -12.41 4.30 12.71
C GLY A 53 -11.49 3.60 11.72
N VAL A 54 -10.38 4.25 11.36
CA VAL A 54 -9.40 3.73 10.41
C VAL A 54 -8.36 2.89 11.14
N LEU A 55 -8.30 1.60 10.85
CA LEU A 55 -7.28 0.69 11.37
C LEU A 55 -6.07 0.62 10.46
N GLY A 56 -6.28 0.84 9.17
CA GLY A 56 -5.24 0.81 8.16
C GLY A 56 -5.79 1.21 6.80
N TYR A 57 -4.92 1.37 5.84
CA TYR A 57 -5.31 1.76 4.49
C TYR A 57 -4.29 1.27 3.47
N GLY A 58 -4.71 1.24 2.21
CA GLY A 58 -3.84 0.88 1.10
C GLY A 58 -4.19 1.66 -0.16
N VAL A 59 -3.19 1.87 -1.00
CA VAL A 59 -3.32 2.58 -2.27
C VAL A 59 -2.66 1.76 -3.36
N LEU A 60 -3.44 1.37 -4.37
CA LEU A 60 -2.95 0.69 -5.56
C LEU A 60 -3.22 1.56 -6.78
N GLY A 61 -2.15 2.00 -7.44
CA GLY A 61 -2.27 2.68 -8.74
C GLY A 61 -2.29 1.64 -9.86
N VAL A 62 -3.08 1.87 -10.89
CA VAL A 62 -3.18 0.97 -12.04
C VAL A 62 -3.18 1.78 -13.33
N ILE A 63 -2.25 1.45 -14.22
CA ILE A 63 -2.20 2.00 -15.57
C ILE A 63 -2.18 0.79 -16.52
N LEU A 64 -3.25 0.64 -17.31
CA LEU A 64 -3.44 -0.53 -18.18
C LEU A 64 -3.43 -1.81 -17.32
N ASP A 65 -2.47 -2.71 -17.52
CA ASP A 65 -2.32 -3.95 -16.76
C ASP A 65 -1.14 -3.92 -15.77
N GLU A 66 -0.61 -2.71 -15.51
CA GLU A 66 0.52 -2.51 -14.60
C GLU A 66 0.05 -1.90 -13.29
N GLY A 67 0.29 -2.59 -12.18
CA GLY A 67 -0.05 -2.12 -10.84
C GLY A 67 1.16 -1.58 -10.09
N CYS A 68 0.92 -0.56 -9.27
CA CYS A 68 1.91 -0.02 -8.34
C CYS A 68 1.28 0.08 -6.96
N LEU A 69 1.80 -0.69 -6.02
CA LEU A 69 1.38 -0.56 -4.62
C LEU A 69 2.09 0.66 -4.04
N GLU A 70 1.36 1.76 -3.92
CA GLU A 70 1.93 3.03 -3.50
C GLU A 70 2.05 3.14 -1.99
N LYS A 71 1.05 2.65 -1.26
CA LYS A 71 1.04 2.69 0.20
C LYS A 71 0.26 1.52 0.77
N ILE A 72 0.73 1.04 1.91
CA ILE A 72 -0.01 0.16 2.79
C ILE A 72 0.43 0.47 4.21
N ALA A 73 -0.51 0.69 5.11
CA ALA A 73 -0.21 1.08 6.48
C ALA A 73 -1.27 0.55 7.43
N VAL A 74 -0.84 0.24 8.65
CA VAL A 74 -1.71 -0.23 9.72
C VAL A 74 -1.32 0.52 11.00
N ARG A 75 -2.33 0.97 11.75
CA ARG A 75 -2.08 1.60 13.05
C ARG A 75 -1.19 0.70 13.90
N PRO A 76 -0.19 1.27 14.61
CA PRO A 76 0.72 0.45 15.42
C PRO A 76 0.04 -0.47 16.42
N ASP A 77 -1.07 -0.02 17.03
CA ASP A 77 -1.85 -0.82 17.99
C ASP A 77 -2.72 -1.90 17.34
N CYS A 78 -2.80 -1.91 16.00
CA CYS A 78 -3.58 -2.87 15.24
C CYS A 78 -2.71 -3.85 14.45
N ARG A 79 -1.39 -3.80 14.62
CA ARG A 79 -0.46 -4.70 13.94
C ARG A 79 -0.58 -6.12 14.44
N ARG A 80 -0.12 -7.08 13.62
CA ARG A 80 -0.14 -8.53 13.91
C ARG A 80 -1.56 -9.10 14.03
N LYS A 81 -2.56 -8.42 13.47
CA LYS A 81 -3.96 -8.87 13.47
C LYS A 81 -4.47 -9.16 12.06
N GLY A 82 -3.56 -9.23 11.10
CA GLY A 82 -3.89 -9.58 9.72
C GLY A 82 -4.46 -8.45 8.89
N VAL A 83 -4.49 -7.21 9.38
CA VAL A 83 -5.06 -6.08 8.64
C VAL A 83 -4.28 -5.77 7.36
N ALA A 84 -2.95 -5.68 7.46
CA ALA A 84 -2.10 -5.45 6.29
C ALA A 84 -2.24 -6.56 5.25
N GLN A 85 -2.27 -7.82 5.73
CA GLN A 85 -2.47 -8.97 4.86
C GLN A 85 -3.83 -8.92 4.15
N ALA A 86 -4.87 -8.50 4.83
CA ALA A 86 -6.20 -8.39 4.24
C ALA A 86 -6.24 -7.31 3.15
N ILE A 87 -5.62 -6.16 3.41
CA ILE A 87 -5.53 -5.07 2.43
C ILE A 87 -4.74 -5.53 1.22
N LEU A 88 -3.54 -6.07 1.44
CA LEU A 88 -2.69 -6.58 0.36
C LEU A 88 -3.42 -7.67 -0.43
N GLY A 89 -4.07 -8.59 0.27
CA GLY A 89 -4.82 -9.67 -0.36
C GLY A 89 -5.91 -9.19 -1.30
N SER A 90 -6.59 -8.09 -0.98
CA SER A 90 -7.61 -7.51 -1.86
C SER A 90 -6.99 -7.03 -3.17
N PHE A 91 -5.81 -6.41 -3.11
CA PHE A 91 -5.09 -5.95 -4.29
C PHE A 91 -4.54 -7.13 -5.11
N LEU A 92 -4.07 -8.18 -4.45
CA LEU A 92 -3.55 -9.36 -5.13
C LEU A 92 -4.66 -10.11 -5.88
N ARG A 93 -5.85 -10.21 -5.30
CA ARG A 93 -7.01 -10.81 -6.00
C ARG A 93 -7.36 -10.01 -7.26
N TYR A 94 -7.37 -8.70 -7.17
CA TYR A 94 -7.57 -7.86 -8.34
C TYR A 94 -6.46 -8.08 -9.38
N GLY A 95 -5.21 -8.18 -8.92
CA GLY A 95 -4.05 -8.41 -9.78
C GLY A 95 -4.13 -9.72 -10.54
N GLU A 96 -4.54 -10.80 -9.88
CA GLU A 96 -4.71 -12.10 -10.53
C GLU A 96 -5.70 -12.06 -11.68
N GLU A 97 -6.74 -11.26 -11.55
CA GLU A 97 -7.79 -11.16 -12.57
C GLU A 97 -7.47 -10.16 -13.68
N HIS A 98 -6.76 -9.08 -13.38
CA HIS A 98 -6.67 -7.92 -14.28
C HIS A 98 -5.26 -7.43 -14.62
N LEU A 99 -4.24 -7.81 -13.86
CA LEU A 99 -2.92 -7.21 -14.00
C LEU A 99 -1.85 -8.21 -14.46
N ALA A 100 -0.83 -7.69 -15.14
CA ALA A 100 0.36 -8.47 -15.46
C ALA A 100 1.27 -8.59 -14.23
N TYR A 101 1.40 -7.50 -13.47
CA TYR A 101 2.21 -7.48 -12.26
C TYR A 101 1.80 -6.34 -11.34
N ILE A 102 2.26 -6.41 -10.07
CA ILE A 102 2.25 -5.30 -9.13
C ILE A 102 3.69 -5.07 -8.68
N GLY A 103 4.17 -3.83 -8.84
CA GLY A 103 5.46 -3.40 -8.34
C GLY A 103 5.33 -2.52 -7.12
N LEU A 104 6.38 -2.42 -6.32
CA LEU A 104 6.42 -1.54 -5.16
C LEU A 104 7.86 -1.11 -4.85
N GLU A 105 7.97 -0.06 -4.06
CA GLU A 105 9.23 0.39 -3.45
C GLU A 105 9.06 0.31 -1.94
N VAL A 106 10.05 -0.24 -1.25
CA VAL A 106 10.02 -0.36 0.21
C VAL A 106 11.37 0.05 0.77
N ARG A 107 11.34 0.77 1.89
CA ARG A 107 12.57 1.19 2.56
C ARG A 107 13.34 -0.03 3.05
N GLU A 108 14.65 -0.07 2.82
CA GLU A 108 15.49 -1.24 3.08
C GLU A 108 15.47 -1.73 4.52
N ASP A 109 15.18 -0.85 5.47
CA ASP A 109 15.13 -1.18 6.90
C ASP A 109 13.71 -1.49 7.41
N ASN A 110 12.71 -1.50 6.52
CA ASN A 110 11.35 -1.83 6.90
C ASN A 110 11.15 -3.35 6.87
N SER A 111 11.71 -4.03 7.88
CA SER A 111 11.70 -5.49 7.95
C SER A 111 10.30 -6.09 7.98
N PRO A 112 9.32 -5.56 8.73
CA PRO A 112 7.96 -6.10 8.69
C PRO A 112 7.31 -6.05 7.31
N ALA A 113 7.51 -4.94 6.57
CA ALA A 113 6.96 -4.81 5.22
C ALA A 113 7.63 -5.78 4.25
N LEU A 114 8.97 -5.87 4.30
CA LEU A 114 9.72 -6.82 3.47
C LEU A 114 9.23 -8.25 3.69
N ALA A 115 9.05 -8.65 4.94
CA ALA A 115 8.55 -9.99 5.27
C ALA A 115 7.14 -10.22 4.73
N LEU A 116 6.26 -9.23 4.85
CA LEU A 116 4.89 -9.32 4.33
C LEU A 116 4.90 -9.52 2.82
N TYR A 117 5.70 -8.74 2.10
CA TYR A 117 5.75 -8.82 0.65
C TYR A 117 6.35 -10.15 0.18
N GLU A 118 7.46 -10.58 0.78
CA GLU A 118 8.08 -11.87 0.44
C GLU A 118 7.12 -13.04 0.70
N LYS A 119 6.40 -13.02 1.81
CA LYS A 119 5.39 -14.03 2.14
C LYS A 119 4.30 -14.12 1.07
N ASN A 120 4.00 -13.01 0.42
CA ASN A 120 2.95 -12.94 -0.59
C ASN A 120 3.47 -13.09 -2.03
N GLY A 121 4.72 -13.50 -2.18
CA GLY A 121 5.26 -13.84 -3.49
C GLY A 121 5.94 -12.70 -4.24
N PHE A 122 6.20 -11.57 -3.59
CA PHE A 122 7.00 -10.51 -4.17
C PHE A 122 8.48 -10.88 -4.11
N THR A 123 9.22 -10.53 -5.14
CA THR A 123 10.66 -10.74 -5.21
C THR A 123 11.38 -9.43 -5.46
N ALA A 124 12.57 -9.28 -4.88
CA ALA A 124 13.40 -8.10 -5.11
C ALA A 124 13.93 -8.12 -6.55
N VAL A 125 13.74 -7.00 -7.27
CA VAL A 125 14.15 -6.86 -8.66
C VAL A 125 15.15 -5.72 -8.87
N GLY A 126 15.39 -4.91 -7.85
CA GLY A 126 16.32 -3.80 -7.94
C GLY A 126 16.42 -3.02 -6.65
N ARG A 127 17.23 -1.98 -6.71
CA ARG A 127 17.49 -1.10 -5.57
C ARG A 127 17.73 0.32 -6.07
N ARG A 128 17.10 1.29 -5.42
CA ARG A 128 17.40 2.71 -5.65
C ARG A 128 18.24 3.23 -4.48
N LYS A 129 19.51 3.46 -4.72
CA LYS A 129 20.43 3.91 -3.68
C LYS A 129 20.04 5.30 -3.18
N ASN A 130 20.04 5.46 -1.87
CA ASN A 130 19.76 6.71 -1.17
C ASN A 130 18.45 7.38 -1.62
N TYR A 131 17.45 6.54 -2.02
CA TYR A 131 16.15 7.05 -2.46
C TYR A 131 15.45 7.85 -1.36
N TYR A 132 15.55 7.38 -0.11
CA TYR A 132 15.09 8.10 1.08
C TYR A 132 16.26 8.88 1.66
N ALA A 133 16.69 9.92 0.93
CA ALA A 133 17.90 10.69 1.26
C ALA A 133 17.83 11.34 2.65
N GLU A 134 16.63 11.73 3.11
CA GLU A 134 16.39 12.34 4.42
C GLU A 134 16.86 11.47 5.58
N VAL A 135 16.90 10.16 5.40
CA VAL A 135 17.30 9.18 6.42
C VAL A 135 18.44 8.27 5.95
N HIS A 136 19.06 8.59 4.81
CA HIS A 136 20.17 7.83 4.22
C HIS A 136 19.85 6.34 4.02
N LYS A 137 18.65 6.06 3.50
CA LYS A 137 18.19 4.68 3.24
C LYS A 137 17.87 4.47 1.78
N ASP A 138 18.15 3.25 1.32
CA ASP A 138 17.82 2.80 -0.02
C ASP A 138 16.36 2.33 -0.09
N ALA A 139 15.82 2.30 -1.29
CA ALA A 139 14.57 1.61 -1.59
C ALA A 139 14.88 0.27 -2.24
N ILE A 140 14.19 -0.76 -1.79
CA ILE A 140 14.18 -2.07 -2.46
C ILE A 140 13.00 -2.07 -3.41
N LEU A 141 13.23 -2.43 -4.66
CA LEU A 141 12.18 -2.57 -5.67
C LEU A 141 11.74 -4.03 -5.69
N MET A 142 10.44 -4.27 -5.59
CA MET A 142 9.88 -5.63 -5.59
C MET A 142 8.74 -5.73 -6.58
N ASP A 143 8.60 -6.90 -7.19
CA ASP A 143 7.49 -7.20 -8.10
C ASP A 143 6.85 -8.52 -7.74
N LYS A 144 5.53 -8.59 -7.93
CA LYS A 144 4.79 -9.83 -8.03
C LYS A 144 4.20 -9.93 -9.43
N VAL A 145 4.60 -10.95 -10.17
CA VAL A 145 4.17 -11.18 -11.55
C VAL A 145 2.99 -12.15 -11.54
N PHE A 146 1.89 -11.78 -12.20
CA PHE A 146 0.71 -12.62 -12.35
C PHE A 146 0.66 -13.29 -13.71
N ARG A 147 1.19 -12.62 -14.74
CA ARG A 147 1.23 -13.12 -16.11
C ARG A 147 2.56 -12.76 -16.72
N GLU A 148 3.17 -13.71 -17.40
CA GLU A 148 4.36 -13.41 -18.16
C GLU A 148 4.00 -12.53 -19.35
N VAL A 149 4.74 -11.42 -19.50
CA VAL A 149 4.61 -10.57 -20.69
C VAL A 149 5.42 -11.24 -21.79
N THR A 150 4.74 -11.79 -22.78
CA THR A 150 5.41 -12.35 -23.96
C THR A 150 5.91 -11.19 -24.81
N PRO A 151 7.21 -11.14 -25.17
CA PRO A 151 7.72 -10.08 -26.04
C PRO A 151 7.15 -10.14 -27.45
#